data_145b829d3e75f59c025ea5b8ade19751
#
_entry.id   145b829d3e75f59c025ea5b8ade19751
#
_cell.length_a   1.000
_cell.length_b   1.000
_cell.length_c   1.000
_cell.angle_alpha   90.00
_cell.angle_beta   90.00
_cell.angle_gamma   90.00
#
_symmetry.space_group_name_H-M   'P 1'
#
loop_
_entity.id
_entity.type
_entity.pdbx_description
1 polymer ?
#
loop_
_entity_poly.entity_id
_entity_poly.type
_entity_poly.pdbx_seq_one_letter_code
_entity_poly.pdbx_strand_id
1 'polypeptide(L)'
;MRRQFIKQIGLGVIGLAFAPKIVFSNEIKKELGMRYKPMLAYPVSDKPIDYSKPVFIQPKLDGVRCLIQYDAGNVVAYSRTGKEWKNIDHILFNLVPFFQKHPNVILDGELYNHDLKDDFEKIISLVRKTKPTDEDRIESSKMVQFHCYDVLDFDGDVTIADFETRMAFIYNKVPQSSCIEHVPTIKVHEIEEVEANHEDFLELGYEGSILRKNEPYECKRSWTLMKVKDFSDAEATIIGYEEGQGKREGHLGKFIMEDDNGIQFGCPPGKGYTYDMMKDMLENIHDYIGERATFTYFERTKAGSYRHPLFKCIRDYE
;
A
#
# COMPACT_ATOMS: atom_id res chain seq x y z
N MET A 1 28.80 9.34 99.97
CA MET A 1 27.65 9.02 99.11
C MET A 1 27.35 10.19 98.22
N ARG A 2 27.89 10.23 96.98
CA ARG A 2 27.65 11.35 96.08
C ARG A 2 27.12 10.68 94.77
N ARG A 3 25.92 11.00 94.38
CA ARG A 3 25.31 10.63 93.12
C ARG A 3 25.79 11.63 92.03
N GLN A 4 26.51 11.11 91.04
CA GLN A 4 26.79 11.88 89.83
C GLN A 4 25.72 11.69 88.84
N PHE A 5 25.14 12.81 88.37
CA PHE A 5 24.22 12.89 87.25
C PHE A 5 25.05 12.96 85.99
N ILE A 6 24.87 11.96 85.11
CA ILE A 6 25.40 11.98 83.77
C ILE A 6 24.36 12.57 82.88
N LYS A 7 24.61 13.72 82.27
CA LYS A 7 23.84 14.34 81.22
C LYS A 7 24.15 13.57 79.91
N GLN A 8 23.18 12.84 79.37
CA GLN A 8 23.22 12.34 78.01
C GLN A 8 22.93 13.51 77.05
N ILE A 9 23.92 13.82 76.23
CA ILE A 9 23.75 14.69 75.06
C ILE A 9 23.30 13.80 73.92
N GLY A 10 22.05 13.97 73.50
CA GLY A 10 21.51 13.32 72.33
C GLY A 10 22.09 13.91 71.05
N LEU A 11 22.97 13.19 70.36
CA LEU A 11 23.33 13.49 68.99
C LEU A 11 22.18 13.09 68.09
N GLY A 12 21.48 14.10 67.57
CA GLY A 12 20.52 13.92 66.51
C GLY A 12 21.26 13.61 65.21
N VAL A 13 21.18 12.38 64.75
CA VAL A 13 21.60 11.97 63.41
C VAL A 13 20.52 12.44 62.45
N ILE A 14 20.80 13.52 61.71
CA ILE A 14 20.02 13.97 60.58
C ILE A 14 20.28 12.95 59.45
N GLY A 15 19.41 11.99 59.34
CA GLY A 15 19.36 11.08 58.20
C GLY A 15 19.00 11.88 56.93
N LEU A 16 19.98 12.26 56.15
CA LEU A 16 19.77 12.67 54.74
C LEU A 16 19.27 11.45 53.98
N ALA A 17 17.97 11.39 53.82
CA ALA A 17 17.34 10.46 52.87
C ALA A 17 17.81 10.85 51.46
N PHE A 18 18.78 10.14 50.92
CA PHE A 18 19.08 10.12 49.50
C PHE A 18 17.88 9.48 48.81
N ALA A 19 16.91 10.29 48.37
CA ALA A 19 15.97 9.86 47.37
C ALA A 19 16.80 9.52 46.11
N PRO A 20 16.66 8.30 45.54
CA PRO A 20 17.33 8.03 44.29
C PRO A 20 16.74 9.02 43.29
N LYS A 21 17.61 9.90 42.75
CA LYS A 21 17.27 10.62 41.52
C LYS A 21 17.00 9.54 40.48
N ILE A 22 15.74 9.31 40.21
CA ILE A 22 15.32 8.63 38.99
C ILE A 22 15.79 9.53 37.86
N VAL A 23 16.96 9.21 37.33
CA VAL A 23 17.43 9.74 36.08
C VAL A 23 16.46 9.10 35.08
N PHE A 24 15.41 9.82 34.68
CA PHE A 24 14.74 9.54 33.43
C PHE A 24 15.87 9.67 32.39
N SER A 25 16.36 8.52 31.93
CA SER A 25 17.12 8.50 30.70
C SER A 25 16.27 9.29 29.71
N ASN A 26 16.83 10.32 29.13
CA ASN A 26 16.33 10.88 27.89
C ASN A 26 16.48 9.73 26.89
N GLU A 27 15.52 8.80 26.90
CA GLU A 27 15.29 7.97 25.74
C GLU A 27 15.07 8.98 24.62
N ILE A 28 16.07 9.04 23.74
CA ILE A 28 15.97 9.69 22.46
C ILE A 28 14.61 9.26 21.96
N LYS A 29 13.65 10.19 21.84
CA LYS A 29 12.38 9.96 21.17
C LYS A 29 12.77 9.52 19.77
N LYS A 30 12.88 8.20 19.57
CA LYS A 30 13.06 7.63 18.25
C LYS A 30 11.83 8.13 17.49
N GLU A 31 12.05 8.93 16.45
CA GLU A 31 10.94 9.44 15.68
C GLU A 31 10.12 8.22 15.23
N LEU A 32 8.86 8.19 15.63
CA LEU A 32 7.90 7.19 15.18
C LEU A 32 7.90 7.19 13.66
N GLY A 33 8.17 6.06 13.06
CA GLY A 33 8.26 5.95 11.61
C GLY A 33 8.16 4.51 11.12
N MET A 34 7.82 4.36 9.86
CA MET A 34 7.74 3.06 9.20
C MET A 34 9.11 2.37 9.21
N ARG A 35 9.20 1.18 9.84
CA ARG A 35 10.47 0.43 9.97
C ARG A 35 11.02 -0.08 8.65
N TYR A 36 10.15 -0.54 7.75
CA TYR A 36 10.51 -1.11 6.46
C TYR A 36 9.65 -0.57 5.34
N LYS A 37 10.22 -0.42 4.15
CA LYS A 37 9.46 -0.11 2.94
C LYS A 37 8.69 -1.35 2.49
N PRO A 38 7.45 -1.20 2.01
CA PRO A 38 6.70 -2.34 1.49
C PRO A 38 7.29 -2.89 0.20
N MET A 39 7.13 -4.20 -0.02
CA MET A 39 7.39 -4.83 -1.30
C MET A 39 6.45 -4.27 -2.36
N LEU A 40 6.98 -3.99 -3.56
CA LEU A 40 6.21 -3.46 -4.69
C LEU A 40 6.24 -4.44 -5.86
N ALA A 41 5.09 -4.59 -6.52
CA ALA A 41 4.92 -5.51 -7.65
C ALA A 41 5.48 -4.96 -8.96
N TYR A 42 6.04 -5.85 -9.80
CA TYR A 42 6.24 -5.65 -11.24
C TYR A 42 5.00 -6.13 -12.02
N PRO A 43 4.78 -5.64 -13.26
CA PRO A 43 3.81 -6.27 -14.17
C PRO A 43 4.27 -7.69 -14.55
N VAL A 44 3.34 -8.64 -14.63
CA VAL A 44 3.66 -10.04 -14.98
C VAL A 44 4.19 -10.19 -16.41
N SER A 45 3.76 -9.35 -17.33
CA SER A 45 4.10 -9.39 -18.75
C SER A 45 5.59 -9.28 -19.07
N ASP A 46 6.42 -8.92 -18.09
CA ASP A 46 7.82 -8.60 -18.34
C ASP A 46 8.78 -9.80 -18.16
N LYS A 47 8.32 -10.90 -17.53
CA LYS A 47 9.11 -12.12 -17.36
C LYS A 47 8.22 -13.35 -17.22
N PRO A 48 8.60 -14.49 -17.83
CA PRO A 48 7.93 -15.76 -17.61
C PRO A 48 8.02 -16.20 -16.15
N ILE A 49 6.98 -16.90 -15.70
CA ILE A 49 6.90 -17.47 -14.35
C ILE A 49 7.39 -18.91 -14.42
N ASP A 50 8.25 -19.28 -13.48
CA ASP A 50 8.71 -20.66 -13.30
C ASP A 50 7.78 -21.37 -12.30
N TYR A 51 6.88 -22.19 -12.81
CA TYR A 51 5.93 -22.99 -12.04
C TYR A 51 6.53 -24.28 -11.44
N SER A 52 7.80 -24.60 -11.70
CA SER A 52 8.49 -25.68 -11.00
C SER A 52 8.65 -25.38 -9.49
N LYS A 53 8.49 -24.11 -9.10
CA LYS A 53 8.48 -23.63 -7.71
C LYS A 53 7.07 -23.18 -7.33
N PRO A 54 6.72 -23.22 -6.02
CA PRO A 54 5.43 -22.74 -5.57
C PRO A 54 5.17 -21.28 -5.97
N VAL A 55 4.01 -21.06 -6.58
CA VAL A 55 3.47 -19.72 -6.91
C VAL A 55 2.09 -19.61 -6.26
N PHE A 56 1.77 -18.42 -5.80
CA PHE A 56 0.48 -18.13 -5.16
C PHE A 56 -0.19 -16.97 -5.88
N ILE A 57 -1.52 -17.04 -5.95
CA ILE A 57 -2.34 -15.97 -6.50
C ILE A 57 -3.26 -15.41 -5.42
N GLN A 58 -3.41 -14.10 -5.39
CA GLN A 58 -4.31 -13.34 -4.52
C GLN A 58 -5.13 -12.36 -5.35
N PRO A 59 -6.37 -12.02 -4.95
CA PRO A 59 -7.07 -10.92 -5.59
C PRO A 59 -6.31 -9.61 -5.37
N LYS A 60 -6.26 -8.78 -6.40
CA LYS A 60 -5.71 -7.44 -6.30
C LYS A 60 -6.78 -6.48 -5.80
N LEU A 61 -6.62 -6.01 -4.58
CA LEU A 61 -7.53 -5.07 -3.96
C LEU A 61 -7.28 -3.65 -4.48
N ASP A 62 -8.34 -2.94 -4.83
CA ASP A 62 -8.29 -1.53 -5.18
C ASP A 62 -8.54 -0.67 -3.93
N GLY A 63 -7.54 -0.59 -3.08
CA GLY A 63 -7.58 0.08 -1.80
C GLY A 63 -6.38 1.00 -1.56
N VAL A 64 -6.05 1.18 -0.29
CA VAL A 64 -4.94 2.02 0.14
C VAL A 64 -3.98 1.19 0.98
N ARG A 65 -2.72 1.04 0.52
CA ARG A 65 -1.67 0.29 1.24
C ARG A 65 -1.54 0.73 2.68
N CYS A 66 -1.50 -0.24 3.56
CA CYS A 66 -1.36 -0.02 5.00
C CYS A 66 -0.37 -1.03 5.60
N LEU A 67 0.67 -0.50 6.25
CA LEU A 67 1.56 -1.28 7.09
C LEU A 67 1.25 -0.96 8.55
N ILE A 68 0.99 -1.99 9.36
CA ILE A 68 0.68 -1.82 10.78
C ILE A 68 1.79 -2.45 11.61
N GLN A 69 2.30 -1.70 12.58
CA GLN A 69 3.38 -2.12 13.47
C GLN A 69 3.14 -1.64 14.89
N TYR A 70 3.87 -2.25 15.84
CA TYR A 70 3.93 -1.78 17.22
C TYR A 70 5.16 -0.90 17.42
N ASP A 71 4.97 0.31 17.95
CA ASP A 71 6.06 1.22 18.20
C ASP A 71 5.81 2.05 19.46
N ALA A 72 6.81 2.12 20.34
CA ALA A 72 6.77 2.89 21.58
C ALA A 72 5.51 2.71 22.44
N GLY A 73 4.96 1.49 22.52
CA GLY A 73 3.76 1.17 23.31
C GLY A 73 2.45 1.33 22.56
N ASN A 74 2.46 1.72 21.28
CA ASN A 74 1.27 1.97 20.47
C ASN A 74 1.26 1.12 19.21
N VAL A 75 0.06 0.74 18.76
CA VAL A 75 -0.15 0.19 17.41
C VAL A 75 -0.32 1.37 16.47
N VAL A 76 0.50 1.43 15.44
CA VAL A 76 0.55 2.54 14.47
C VAL A 76 0.49 2.01 13.04
N ALA A 77 -0.08 2.80 12.16
CA ALA A 77 -0.27 2.41 10.77
C ALA A 77 0.30 3.44 9.80
N TYR A 78 0.93 2.96 8.74
CA TYR A 78 1.61 3.79 7.76
C TYR A 78 1.17 3.47 6.33
N SER A 79 1.13 4.52 5.51
CA SER A 79 0.98 4.40 4.06
C SER A 79 2.26 3.82 3.43
N ARG A 80 2.19 3.48 2.15
CA ARG A 80 3.34 3.06 1.33
C ARG A 80 4.55 4.00 1.41
N THR A 81 4.32 5.30 1.63
CA THR A 81 5.36 6.34 1.69
C THR A 81 5.75 6.72 3.11
N GLY A 82 5.22 6.03 4.13
CA GLY A 82 5.53 6.30 5.54
C GLY A 82 4.67 7.39 6.18
N LYS A 83 3.61 7.86 5.51
CA LYS A 83 2.65 8.79 6.13
C LYS A 83 1.70 8.00 7.03
N GLU A 84 1.54 8.45 8.28
CA GLU A 84 0.64 7.83 9.27
C GLU A 84 -0.84 7.94 8.86
N TRP A 85 -1.58 6.85 9.03
CA TRP A 85 -3.03 6.81 8.92
C TRP A 85 -3.66 7.09 10.29
N LYS A 86 -4.60 8.05 10.35
CA LYS A 86 -5.17 8.54 11.62
C LYS A 86 -6.65 8.28 11.82
N ASN A 87 -7.33 7.78 10.80
CA ASN A 87 -8.78 7.56 10.87
C ASN A 87 -9.13 6.07 10.73
N ILE A 88 -8.38 5.22 11.43
CA ILE A 88 -8.58 3.76 11.45
C ILE A 88 -8.42 3.17 12.86
N ASP A 89 -8.76 3.93 13.89
CA ASP A 89 -8.55 3.54 15.30
C ASP A 89 -9.22 2.20 15.64
N HIS A 90 -10.39 1.92 15.06
CA HIS A 90 -11.13 0.68 15.26
C HIS A 90 -10.29 -0.56 14.83
N ILE A 91 -9.51 -0.45 13.75
CA ILE A 91 -8.61 -1.51 13.31
C ILE A 91 -7.43 -1.65 14.28
N LEU A 92 -6.78 -0.51 14.61
CA LEU A 92 -5.63 -0.50 15.51
C LEU A 92 -5.98 -1.06 16.89
N PHE A 93 -7.15 -0.72 17.42
CA PHE A 93 -7.65 -1.20 18.69
C PHE A 93 -7.83 -2.73 18.71
N ASN A 94 -8.39 -3.28 17.64
CA ASN A 94 -8.57 -4.72 17.49
C ASN A 94 -7.24 -5.49 17.41
N LEU A 95 -6.16 -4.83 16.98
CA LEU A 95 -4.83 -5.42 16.85
C LEU A 95 -3.95 -5.28 18.10
N VAL A 96 -4.35 -4.51 19.13
CA VAL A 96 -3.56 -4.33 20.36
C VAL A 96 -3.21 -5.68 21.02
N PRO A 97 -4.13 -6.63 21.25
CA PRO A 97 -3.79 -7.90 21.88
C PRO A 97 -2.83 -8.77 21.04
N PHE A 98 -2.90 -8.66 19.72
CA PHE A 98 -1.98 -9.32 18.81
C PHE A 98 -0.57 -8.75 18.94
N PHE A 99 -0.41 -7.43 18.85
CA PHE A 99 0.89 -6.79 18.93
C PHE A 99 1.53 -6.84 20.31
N GLN A 100 0.76 -6.96 21.39
CA GLN A 100 1.31 -7.23 22.72
C GLN A 100 2.02 -8.58 22.78
N LYS A 101 1.58 -9.58 22.00
CA LYS A 101 2.21 -10.91 21.91
C LYS A 101 3.32 -10.96 20.84
N HIS A 102 3.22 -10.14 19.83
CA HIS A 102 4.08 -10.13 18.64
C HIS A 102 4.59 -8.71 18.32
N PRO A 103 5.38 -8.07 19.24
CA PRO A 103 5.72 -6.65 19.12
C PRO A 103 6.64 -6.31 17.94
N ASN A 104 7.36 -7.30 17.41
CA ASN A 104 8.28 -7.10 16.29
C ASN A 104 7.59 -7.20 14.93
N VAL A 105 6.42 -7.83 14.88
CA VAL A 105 5.69 -8.08 13.63
C VAL A 105 5.28 -6.78 12.96
N ILE A 106 5.29 -6.80 11.62
CA ILE A 106 4.65 -5.79 10.79
C ILE A 106 3.65 -6.49 9.90
N LEU A 107 2.39 -6.08 9.98
CA LEU A 107 1.35 -6.54 9.07
C LEU A 107 1.35 -5.65 7.82
N ASP A 108 1.28 -6.28 6.67
CA ASP A 108 1.22 -5.63 5.37
C ASP A 108 -0.10 -5.97 4.69
N GLY A 109 -0.88 -4.94 4.36
CA GLY A 109 -2.23 -5.12 3.87
C GLY A 109 -2.77 -3.91 3.12
N GLU A 110 -4.06 -3.94 2.85
CA GLU A 110 -4.79 -2.89 2.18
C GLU A 110 -5.95 -2.40 3.06
N LEU A 111 -6.15 -1.11 3.15
CA LEU A 111 -7.40 -0.52 3.65
C LEU A 111 -8.41 -0.57 2.51
N TYR A 112 -9.41 -1.41 2.67
CA TYR A 112 -10.34 -1.80 1.63
C TYR A 112 -11.69 -2.19 2.23
N ASN A 113 -12.71 -2.25 1.41
CA ASN A 113 -13.96 -2.91 1.71
C ASN A 113 -14.58 -3.35 0.39
N HIS A 114 -14.86 -4.64 0.25
CA HIS A 114 -15.37 -5.20 -1.00
C HIS A 114 -16.77 -4.69 -1.35
N ASP A 115 -17.60 -4.38 -0.36
CA ASP A 115 -18.92 -3.76 -0.57
C ASP A 115 -18.83 -2.34 -1.15
N LEU A 116 -17.64 -1.72 -1.09
CA LEU A 116 -17.34 -0.40 -1.65
C LEU A 116 -16.36 -0.49 -2.82
N LYS A 117 -16.23 -1.64 -3.47
CA LYS A 117 -15.28 -1.85 -4.57
C LYS A 117 -15.45 -0.86 -5.72
N ASP A 118 -16.70 -0.44 -5.98
CA ASP A 118 -17.03 0.55 -7.03
C ASP A 118 -16.92 2.00 -6.52
N ASP A 119 -16.49 2.21 -5.27
CA ASP A 119 -16.35 3.52 -4.62
C ASP A 119 -15.00 3.69 -3.90
N PHE A 120 -13.91 3.45 -4.64
CA PHE A 120 -12.55 3.63 -4.13
C PHE A 120 -12.31 5.02 -3.52
N GLU A 121 -12.91 6.07 -4.11
CA GLU A 121 -12.78 7.44 -3.61
C GLU A 121 -13.34 7.59 -2.19
N LYS A 122 -14.36 6.82 -1.83
CA LYS A 122 -14.95 6.83 -0.48
C LYS A 122 -13.93 6.33 0.54
N ILE A 123 -13.26 5.20 0.28
CA ILE A 123 -12.20 4.67 1.14
C ILE A 123 -11.07 5.70 1.30
N ILE A 124 -10.60 6.26 0.18
CA ILE A 124 -9.56 7.30 0.23
C ILE A 124 -9.99 8.50 1.06
N SER A 125 -11.21 8.99 0.89
CA SER A 125 -11.72 10.16 1.59
C SER A 125 -11.74 9.95 3.11
N LEU A 126 -12.09 8.73 3.56
CA LEU A 126 -12.12 8.37 4.98
C LEU A 126 -10.71 8.26 5.56
N VAL A 127 -9.82 7.48 4.92
CA VAL A 127 -8.50 7.19 5.50
C VAL A 127 -7.50 8.35 5.43
N ARG A 128 -7.65 9.27 4.47
CA ARG A 128 -6.77 10.43 4.32
C ARG A 128 -7.00 11.56 5.32
N LYS A 129 -8.01 11.47 6.16
CA LYS A 129 -8.29 12.47 7.19
C LYS A 129 -7.14 12.57 8.19
N THR A 130 -6.45 13.72 8.23
CA THR A 130 -5.33 13.96 9.15
C THR A 130 -5.76 14.47 10.52
N LYS A 131 -6.95 15.04 10.59
CA LYS A 131 -7.61 15.52 11.82
C LYS A 131 -9.07 15.04 11.79
N PRO A 132 -9.30 13.72 11.97
CA PRO A 132 -10.66 13.18 11.92
C PRO A 132 -11.49 13.69 13.09
N THR A 133 -12.77 13.99 12.80
CA THR A 133 -13.78 14.25 13.82
C THR A 133 -14.31 12.93 14.38
N ASP A 134 -15.18 12.98 15.40
CA ASP A 134 -15.81 11.78 15.95
C ASP A 134 -16.75 11.14 14.90
N GLU A 135 -17.44 11.94 14.09
CA GLU A 135 -18.26 11.47 12.99
C GLU A 135 -17.43 10.75 11.93
N ASP A 136 -16.26 11.29 11.56
CA ASP A 136 -15.32 10.66 10.63
C ASP A 136 -14.85 9.30 11.15
N ARG A 137 -14.60 9.17 12.46
CA ARG A 137 -14.19 7.90 13.10
C ARG A 137 -15.31 6.87 13.09
N ILE A 138 -16.53 7.32 13.40
CA ILE A 138 -17.73 6.46 13.36
C ILE A 138 -17.98 5.97 11.92
N GLU A 139 -17.86 6.84 10.92
CA GLU A 139 -18.05 6.46 9.53
C GLU A 139 -16.96 5.48 9.08
N SER A 140 -15.69 5.77 9.38
CA SER A 140 -14.57 4.89 9.08
C SER A 140 -14.74 3.51 9.72
N SER A 141 -15.21 3.44 10.97
CA SER A 141 -15.40 2.17 11.67
C SER A 141 -16.47 1.26 11.06
N LYS A 142 -17.37 1.81 10.27
CA LYS A 142 -18.43 1.06 9.56
C LYS A 142 -18.00 0.62 8.17
N MET A 143 -17.04 1.32 7.56
CA MET A 143 -16.76 1.21 6.14
C MET A 143 -15.34 0.71 5.81
N VAL A 144 -14.36 1.01 6.64
CA VAL A 144 -12.96 0.68 6.36
C VAL A 144 -12.56 -0.60 7.06
N GLN A 145 -12.05 -1.55 6.29
CA GLN A 145 -11.48 -2.81 6.78
C GLN A 145 -9.98 -2.86 6.44
N PHE A 146 -9.23 -3.63 7.20
CA PHE A 146 -7.85 -3.98 6.91
C PHE A 146 -7.77 -5.41 6.39
N HIS A 147 -7.35 -5.55 5.14
CA HIS A 147 -7.17 -6.84 4.48
C HIS A 147 -5.69 -7.20 4.47
N CYS A 148 -5.30 -8.14 5.34
CA CYS A 148 -3.91 -8.58 5.51
C CYS A 148 -3.53 -9.60 4.43
N TYR A 149 -2.44 -9.36 3.70
CA TYR A 149 -1.96 -10.24 2.65
C TYR A 149 -0.48 -10.61 2.77
N ASP A 150 0.26 -10.01 3.68
CA ASP A 150 1.64 -10.39 3.98
C ASP A 150 2.04 -9.97 5.41
N VAL A 151 3.17 -10.46 5.87
CA VAL A 151 3.72 -10.16 7.19
C VAL A 151 5.24 -10.13 7.14
N LEU A 152 5.83 -9.24 7.93
CA LEU A 152 7.28 -9.10 8.06
C LEU A 152 7.69 -9.25 9.52
N ASP A 153 8.95 -9.61 9.75
CA ASP A 153 9.65 -9.55 11.04
C ASP A 153 8.94 -10.34 12.19
N PHE A 154 8.26 -11.43 11.85
CA PHE A 154 7.52 -12.22 12.84
C PHE A 154 8.41 -13.20 13.62
N ASP A 155 9.60 -13.51 13.11
CA ASP A 155 10.62 -14.37 13.72
C ASP A 155 11.93 -13.62 14.06
N GLY A 156 11.93 -12.30 13.93
CA GLY A 156 13.08 -11.43 14.17
C GLY A 156 14.00 -11.26 12.96
N ASP A 157 13.69 -11.86 11.81
CA ASP A 157 14.40 -11.64 10.55
C ASP A 157 13.42 -11.49 9.36
N VAL A 158 13.43 -10.33 8.75
CA VAL A 158 12.55 -9.97 7.60
C VAL A 158 12.84 -10.81 6.37
N THR A 159 14.04 -11.39 6.27
CA THR A 159 14.59 -11.90 5.01
C THR A 159 14.59 -13.42 4.88
N ILE A 160 14.24 -14.15 5.93
CA ILE A 160 14.40 -15.61 5.97
C ILE A 160 13.14 -16.35 5.55
N ALA A 161 11.97 -15.94 6.04
CA ALA A 161 10.73 -16.68 5.83
C ALA A 161 10.23 -16.57 4.39
N ASP A 162 9.94 -17.70 3.76
CA ASP A 162 9.26 -17.76 2.48
C ASP A 162 7.79 -17.32 2.59
N PHE A 163 7.12 -17.16 1.45
CA PHE A 163 5.75 -16.62 1.44
C PHE A 163 4.75 -17.59 2.08
N GLU A 164 4.88 -18.90 1.86
CA GLU A 164 3.99 -19.91 2.43
C GLU A 164 4.05 -19.89 3.98
N THR A 165 5.26 -19.77 4.53
CA THR A 165 5.47 -19.62 5.98
C THR A 165 4.84 -18.33 6.52
N ARG A 166 4.98 -17.21 5.81
CA ARG A 166 4.35 -15.94 6.20
C ARG A 166 2.82 -16.01 6.16
N MET A 167 2.25 -16.67 5.14
CA MET A 167 0.80 -16.88 5.07
C MET A 167 0.29 -17.78 6.18
N ALA A 168 1.02 -18.86 6.50
CA ALA A 168 0.69 -19.73 7.63
C ALA A 168 0.68 -18.95 8.96
N PHE A 169 1.61 -18.01 9.14
CA PHE A 169 1.60 -17.14 10.32
C PHE A 169 0.34 -16.24 10.34
N ILE A 170 -0.03 -15.63 9.23
CA ILE A 170 -1.24 -14.80 9.14
C ILE A 170 -2.47 -15.61 9.53
N TYR A 171 -2.72 -16.74 8.88
CA TYR A 171 -3.90 -17.56 9.13
C TYR A 171 -3.99 -18.11 10.57
N ASN A 172 -2.85 -18.36 11.23
CA ASN A 172 -2.84 -18.92 12.57
C ASN A 172 -2.77 -17.90 13.71
N LYS A 173 -2.30 -16.66 13.45
CA LYS A 173 -1.95 -15.71 14.52
C LYS A 173 -2.64 -14.36 14.38
N VAL A 174 -2.84 -13.86 13.16
CA VAL A 174 -3.51 -12.57 12.96
C VAL A 174 -5.02 -12.74 13.21
N PRO A 175 -5.64 -11.93 14.07
CA PRO A 175 -7.07 -12.07 14.34
C PRO A 175 -7.90 -11.66 13.12
N GLN A 176 -9.03 -12.35 12.93
CA GLN A 176 -10.09 -11.90 12.02
C GLN A 176 -11.24 -11.28 12.83
N SER A 177 -11.88 -10.28 12.26
CA SER A 177 -13.03 -9.58 12.82
C SER A 177 -13.81 -8.88 11.69
N SER A 178 -14.87 -8.16 12.04
CA SER A 178 -15.62 -7.34 11.06
C SER A 178 -14.78 -6.25 10.37
N CYS A 179 -13.61 -5.91 10.90
CA CYS A 179 -12.73 -4.88 10.33
C CYS A 179 -11.32 -5.40 9.99
N ILE A 180 -11.05 -6.69 10.17
CA ILE A 180 -9.76 -7.34 9.86
C ILE A 180 -10.02 -8.63 9.11
N GLU A 181 -9.56 -8.70 7.87
CA GLU A 181 -9.73 -9.84 6.99
C GLU A 181 -8.37 -10.37 6.50
N HIS A 182 -8.31 -11.66 6.21
CA HIS A 182 -7.18 -12.27 5.51
C HIS A 182 -7.49 -12.35 4.02
N VAL A 183 -6.57 -11.90 3.19
CA VAL A 183 -6.75 -11.98 1.73
C VAL A 183 -6.67 -13.45 1.29
N PRO A 184 -7.66 -13.96 0.54
CA PRO A 184 -7.62 -15.30 -0.01
C PRO A 184 -6.34 -15.54 -0.80
N THR A 185 -5.69 -16.66 -0.55
CA THR A 185 -4.42 -17.01 -1.18
C THR A 185 -4.49 -18.43 -1.71
N ILE A 186 -4.34 -18.59 -3.01
CA ILE A 186 -4.45 -19.87 -3.71
C ILE A 186 -3.09 -20.24 -4.27
N LYS A 187 -2.64 -21.48 -4.02
CA LYS A 187 -1.44 -22.02 -4.63
C LYS A 187 -1.75 -22.51 -6.05
N VAL A 188 -0.92 -22.12 -7.02
CA VAL A 188 -1.10 -22.45 -8.43
C VAL A 188 0.14 -23.12 -8.99
N HIS A 189 -0.06 -24.03 -9.97
CA HIS A 189 0.98 -24.91 -10.49
C HIS A 189 1.27 -24.71 -11.98
N GLU A 190 0.39 -23.98 -12.69
CA GLU A 190 0.49 -23.74 -14.13
C GLU A 190 -0.20 -22.43 -14.50
N ILE A 191 0.02 -22.00 -15.74
CA ILE A 191 -0.53 -20.69 -16.21
C ILE A 191 -2.04 -20.74 -16.32
N GLU A 192 -2.62 -21.87 -16.69
CA GLU A 192 -4.06 -22.06 -16.84
C GLU A 192 -4.80 -21.85 -15.52
N GLU A 193 -4.21 -22.29 -14.39
CA GLU A 193 -4.77 -22.03 -13.06
C GLU A 193 -4.68 -20.54 -12.69
N VAL A 194 -3.65 -19.83 -13.15
CA VAL A 194 -3.52 -18.39 -12.95
C VAL A 194 -4.60 -17.65 -13.74
N GLU A 195 -4.79 -18.01 -15.01
CA GLU A 195 -5.80 -17.40 -15.88
C GLU A 195 -7.21 -17.61 -15.32
N ALA A 196 -7.55 -18.84 -14.94
CA ALA A 196 -8.87 -19.16 -14.37
C ALA A 196 -9.14 -18.38 -13.07
N ASN A 197 -8.19 -18.37 -12.12
CA ASN A 197 -8.36 -17.60 -10.88
C ASN A 197 -8.38 -16.08 -11.12
N HIS A 198 -7.67 -15.60 -12.14
CA HIS A 198 -7.69 -14.20 -12.51
C HIS A 198 -9.07 -13.77 -13.04
N GLU A 199 -9.66 -14.58 -13.92
CA GLU A 199 -11.03 -14.39 -14.42
C GLU A 199 -12.05 -14.39 -13.28
N ASP A 200 -11.98 -15.38 -12.37
CA ASP A 200 -12.83 -15.45 -11.19
C ASP A 200 -12.74 -14.18 -10.33
N PHE A 201 -11.52 -13.64 -10.13
CA PHE A 201 -11.35 -12.41 -9.36
C PHE A 201 -11.92 -11.18 -10.08
N LEU A 202 -11.82 -11.11 -11.41
CA LEU A 202 -12.44 -10.03 -12.19
C LEU A 202 -13.97 -10.12 -12.14
N GLU A 203 -14.56 -11.33 -12.27
CA GLU A 203 -16.00 -11.55 -12.13
C GLU A 203 -16.53 -11.15 -10.75
N LEU A 204 -15.74 -11.41 -9.69
CA LEU A 204 -16.05 -10.97 -8.34
C LEU A 204 -15.89 -9.45 -8.15
N GLY A 205 -15.30 -8.74 -9.13
CA GLY A 205 -15.12 -7.29 -9.14
C GLY A 205 -13.84 -6.80 -8.46
N TYR A 206 -12.80 -7.63 -8.38
CA TYR A 206 -11.47 -7.20 -7.98
C TYR A 206 -10.73 -6.52 -9.15
N GLU A 207 -9.71 -5.71 -8.85
CA GLU A 207 -8.91 -4.97 -9.84
C GLU A 207 -8.05 -5.88 -10.76
N GLY A 208 -7.95 -7.14 -10.43
CA GLY A 208 -7.09 -8.13 -11.07
C GLY A 208 -6.48 -9.07 -10.05
N SER A 209 -5.24 -9.50 -10.30
CA SER A 209 -4.55 -10.46 -9.44
C SER A 209 -3.15 -10.02 -9.03
N ILE A 210 -2.68 -10.55 -7.93
CA ILE A 210 -1.30 -10.49 -7.45
C ILE A 210 -0.73 -11.90 -7.43
N LEU A 211 0.40 -12.09 -8.11
CA LEU A 211 1.16 -13.34 -8.06
C LEU A 211 2.36 -13.19 -7.12
N ARG A 212 2.61 -14.21 -6.32
CA ARG A 212 3.71 -14.27 -5.35
C ARG A 212 4.51 -15.55 -5.53
N LYS A 213 5.80 -15.44 -5.66
CA LYS A 213 6.71 -16.57 -5.58
C LYS A 213 6.93 -16.94 -4.12
N ASN A 214 7.21 -18.21 -3.85
CA ASN A 214 7.53 -18.68 -2.51
C ASN A 214 8.95 -18.30 -2.10
N GLU A 215 9.18 -17.00 -1.97
CA GLU A 215 10.48 -16.39 -1.68
C GLU A 215 10.35 -15.41 -0.50
N PRO A 216 11.45 -15.05 0.17
CA PRO A 216 11.46 -14.06 1.23
C PRO A 216 10.88 -12.70 0.83
N TYR A 217 10.44 -11.93 1.83
CA TYR A 217 9.93 -10.57 1.61
C TYR A 217 11.08 -9.61 1.28
N GLU A 218 10.96 -8.87 0.18
CA GLU A 218 11.93 -7.87 -0.23
C GLU A 218 11.37 -6.44 -0.03
N CYS A 219 12.01 -5.64 0.79
CA CYS A 219 11.59 -4.27 1.10
C CYS A 219 11.84 -3.27 -0.05
N LYS A 220 11.57 -3.68 -1.28
CA LYS A 220 11.77 -2.95 -2.55
C LYS A 220 10.78 -3.41 -3.61
N ARG A 221 10.89 -2.86 -4.82
CA ARG A 221 10.22 -3.47 -5.99
C ARG A 221 10.88 -4.80 -6.32
N SER A 222 10.07 -5.86 -6.45
CA SER A 222 10.57 -7.22 -6.60
C SER A 222 9.82 -8.02 -7.66
N TRP A 223 10.54 -8.93 -8.32
CA TRP A 223 9.99 -9.94 -9.23
C TRP A 223 9.41 -11.17 -8.49
N THR A 224 9.53 -11.21 -7.17
CA THR A 224 8.85 -12.21 -6.35
C THR A 224 7.39 -11.82 -6.07
N LEU A 225 7.03 -10.57 -6.41
CA LEU A 225 5.69 -10.03 -6.37
C LEU A 225 5.34 -9.43 -7.73
N MET A 226 4.30 -9.93 -8.37
CA MET A 226 3.87 -9.47 -9.69
C MET A 226 2.38 -9.17 -9.70
N LYS A 227 1.97 -8.23 -10.55
CA LYS A 227 0.55 -7.86 -10.73
C LYS A 227 0.11 -8.25 -12.13
N VAL A 228 -1.05 -8.88 -12.19
CA VAL A 228 -1.82 -9.14 -13.40
C VAL A 228 -2.97 -8.14 -13.43
N LYS A 229 -3.10 -7.39 -14.51
CA LYS A 229 -4.18 -6.45 -14.76
C LYS A 229 -4.56 -6.52 -16.22
N ASP A 230 -5.83 -6.51 -16.47
CA ASP A 230 -6.34 -6.27 -17.81
C ASP A 230 -6.41 -4.79 -18.07
N PHE A 231 -6.04 -4.42 -19.27
CA PHE A 231 -6.25 -3.09 -19.80
C PHE A 231 -7.17 -3.20 -21.01
N SER A 232 -8.21 -2.39 -21.01
CA SER A 232 -9.07 -2.26 -22.17
C SER A 232 -8.47 -1.26 -23.15
N ASP A 233 -8.63 -1.51 -24.44
CA ASP A 233 -8.33 -0.55 -25.49
C ASP A 233 -9.57 0.30 -25.78
N ALA A 234 -9.38 1.57 -26.01
CA ALA A 234 -10.38 2.48 -26.53
C ALA A 234 -9.74 3.51 -27.46
N GLU A 235 -10.58 4.30 -28.10
CA GLU A 235 -10.17 5.32 -29.05
C GLU A 235 -10.71 6.68 -28.67
N ALA A 236 -9.91 7.70 -28.93
CA ALA A 236 -10.30 9.08 -28.73
C ALA A 236 -9.52 9.99 -29.69
N THR A 237 -10.02 11.20 -29.92
CA THR A 237 -9.35 12.19 -30.74
C THR A 237 -8.36 12.99 -29.93
N ILE A 238 -7.16 13.21 -30.44
CA ILE A 238 -6.16 14.09 -29.82
C ILE A 238 -6.56 15.53 -30.10
N ILE A 239 -6.90 16.27 -29.03
CA ILE A 239 -7.34 17.66 -29.12
C ILE A 239 -6.31 18.69 -28.62
N GLY A 240 -5.23 18.19 -28.02
CA GLY A 240 -4.17 19.02 -27.44
C GLY A 240 -3.06 18.21 -26.82
N TYR A 241 -2.16 18.89 -26.15
CA TYR A 241 -1.03 18.25 -25.45
C TYR A 241 -0.56 19.11 -24.28
N GLU A 242 0.23 18.48 -23.42
CA GLU A 242 1.04 19.15 -22.39
C GLU A 242 2.49 18.65 -22.48
N GLU A 243 3.42 19.58 -22.37
CA GLU A 243 4.84 19.27 -22.29
C GLU A 243 5.18 18.64 -20.91
N GLY A 244 6.19 17.81 -20.87
CA GLY A 244 6.70 17.20 -19.64
C GLY A 244 7.35 18.24 -18.74
N GLN A 245 7.40 17.95 -17.44
CA GLN A 245 7.99 18.84 -16.44
C GLN A 245 9.27 18.24 -15.83
N GLY A 246 10.19 19.10 -15.41
CA GLY A 246 11.44 18.73 -14.76
C GLY A 246 12.33 17.89 -15.69
N LYS A 247 12.56 16.62 -15.36
CA LYS A 247 13.41 15.73 -16.20
C LYS A 247 12.83 15.43 -17.58
N ARG A 248 11.55 15.76 -17.83
CA ARG A 248 10.86 15.57 -19.11
C ARG A 248 10.62 16.88 -19.86
N GLU A 249 11.21 17.97 -19.44
CA GLU A 249 11.19 19.23 -20.18
C GLU A 249 11.74 19.02 -21.60
N GLY A 250 11.11 19.59 -22.61
CA GLY A 250 11.44 19.36 -24.03
C GLY A 250 10.92 18.02 -24.60
N HIS A 251 10.02 17.33 -23.91
CA HIS A 251 9.43 16.07 -24.34
C HIS A 251 7.92 16.11 -24.19
N LEU A 252 7.19 15.34 -24.97
CA LEU A 252 5.75 15.17 -24.77
C LEU A 252 5.47 14.59 -23.38
N GLY A 253 4.73 15.32 -22.56
CA GLY A 253 4.27 14.86 -21.24
C GLY A 253 3.02 14.00 -21.36
N LYS A 254 2.01 14.51 -22.07
CA LYS A 254 0.77 13.79 -22.38
C LYS A 254 0.02 14.45 -23.53
N PHE A 255 -0.77 13.65 -24.24
CA PHE A 255 -1.84 14.17 -25.08
C PHE A 255 -3.06 14.55 -24.23
N ILE A 256 -3.81 15.56 -24.66
CA ILE A 256 -5.18 15.79 -24.22
C ILE A 256 -6.08 15.16 -25.27
N MET A 257 -6.89 14.20 -24.85
CA MET A 257 -7.76 13.45 -25.77
C MET A 257 -9.23 13.66 -25.38
N GLU A 258 -10.12 13.54 -26.35
CA GLU A 258 -11.56 13.62 -26.18
C GLU A 258 -12.22 12.38 -26.78
N ASP A 259 -13.04 11.65 -26.00
CA ASP A 259 -13.79 10.51 -26.47
C ASP A 259 -15.09 10.93 -27.18
N ASP A 260 -15.80 9.96 -27.77
CA ASP A 260 -17.02 10.19 -28.52
C ASP A 260 -18.19 10.74 -27.67
N ASN A 261 -18.04 10.76 -26.35
CA ASN A 261 -19.00 11.34 -25.41
C ASN A 261 -18.60 12.76 -24.96
N GLY A 262 -17.53 13.30 -25.51
CA GLY A 262 -16.99 14.61 -25.14
C GLY A 262 -16.22 14.62 -23.81
N ILE A 263 -15.82 13.47 -23.31
CA ILE A 263 -15.00 13.35 -22.08
C ILE A 263 -13.55 13.62 -22.43
N GLN A 264 -13.00 14.69 -21.85
CA GLN A 264 -11.60 15.06 -22.02
C GLN A 264 -10.72 14.45 -20.90
N PHE A 265 -9.54 13.96 -21.27
CA PHE A 265 -8.59 13.36 -20.35
C PHE A 265 -7.15 13.48 -20.85
N GLY A 266 -6.19 13.44 -19.90
CA GLY A 266 -4.77 13.42 -20.21
C GLY A 266 -4.27 12.01 -20.44
N CYS A 267 -3.61 11.75 -21.57
CA CYS A 267 -3.12 10.44 -21.99
C CYS A 267 -1.61 10.49 -22.27
N PRO A 268 -0.76 10.14 -21.29
CA PRO A 268 0.68 10.10 -21.50
C PRO A 268 1.09 8.96 -22.44
N PRO A 269 2.24 9.05 -23.14
CA PRO A 269 2.80 7.95 -23.91
C PRO A 269 2.96 6.68 -23.08
N GLY A 270 2.54 5.54 -23.63
CA GLY A 270 2.56 4.25 -22.99
C GLY A 270 3.93 3.58 -22.95
N LYS A 271 3.94 2.29 -22.56
CA LYS A 271 5.17 1.48 -22.56
C LYS A 271 5.72 1.33 -23.98
N GLY A 272 7.02 1.54 -24.14
CA GLY A 272 7.71 1.46 -25.43
C GLY A 272 8.10 2.81 -26.00
N TYR A 273 7.52 3.92 -25.53
CA TYR A 273 7.95 5.25 -25.94
C TYR A 273 9.18 5.71 -25.17
N THR A 274 10.28 5.90 -25.90
CA THR A 274 11.54 6.44 -25.35
C THR A 274 11.50 7.95 -25.22
N TYR A 275 12.44 8.54 -24.50
CA TYR A 275 12.58 9.99 -24.43
C TYR A 275 12.79 10.62 -25.81
N ASP A 276 13.62 10.01 -26.67
CA ASP A 276 13.84 10.51 -28.03
C ASP A 276 12.56 10.49 -28.85
N MET A 277 11.75 9.42 -28.76
CA MET A 277 10.43 9.36 -29.41
C MET A 277 9.48 10.43 -28.87
N MET A 278 9.43 10.65 -27.56
CA MET A 278 8.58 11.67 -26.96
C MET A 278 9.01 13.09 -27.33
N LYS A 279 10.30 13.31 -27.56
CA LYS A 279 10.83 14.56 -28.08
C LYS A 279 10.40 14.78 -29.54
N ASP A 280 10.60 13.77 -30.39
CA ASP A 280 10.16 13.79 -31.78
C ASP A 280 8.65 14.04 -31.89
N MET A 281 7.82 13.39 -31.06
CA MET A 281 6.39 13.61 -31.00
C MET A 281 6.03 15.06 -30.61
N LEU A 282 6.79 15.68 -29.71
CA LEU A 282 6.59 17.08 -29.35
C LEU A 282 7.00 18.03 -30.46
N GLU A 283 8.13 17.78 -31.14
CA GLU A 283 8.60 18.59 -32.29
C GLU A 283 7.63 18.52 -33.47
N ASN A 284 6.99 17.35 -33.67
CA ASN A 284 6.01 17.11 -34.76
C ASN A 284 4.57 17.08 -34.24
N ILE A 285 4.25 17.79 -33.16
CA ILE A 285 2.98 17.69 -32.45
C ILE A 285 1.76 18.01 -33.33
N HIS A 286 1.93 18.85 -34.33
CA HIS A 286 0.86 19.23 -35.27
C HIS A 286 0.36 18.05 -36.13
N ASP A 287 1.20 16.99 -36.29
CA ASP A 287 0.82 15.79 -37.04
C ASP A 287 -0.09 14.86 -36.21
N TYR A 288 -0.17 15.13 -34.92
CA TYR A 288 -0.99 14.33 -33.97
C TYR A 288 -2.32 15.00 -33.63
N ILE A 289 -2.38 16.34 -33.66
CA ILE A 289 -3.59 17.08 -33.30
C ILE A 289 -4.69 16.86 -34.35
N GLY A 290 -5.84 16.39 -33.88
CA GLY A 290 -6.99 16.04 -34.72
C GLY A 290 -7.03 14.54 -35.10
N GLU A 291 -5.92 13.82 -34.92
CA GLU A 291 -5.86 12.40 -35.24
C GLU A 291 -6.60 11.54 -34.20
N ARG A 292 -7.18 10.45 -34.69
CA ARG A 292 -7.75 9.42 -33.83
C ARG A 292 -6.66 8.46 -33.35
N ALA A 293 -6.63 8.22 -32.04
CA ALA A 293 -5.61 7.39 -31.44
C ALA A 293 -6.22 6.30 -30.56
N THR A 294 -5.58 5.14 -30.58
CA THR A 294 -5.86 4.05 -29.63
C THR A 294 -5.06 4.30 -28.35
N PHE A 295 -5.72 4.10 -27.21
CA PHE A 295 -5.11 4.13 -25.91
C PHE A 295 -5.58 2.96 -25.07
N THR A 296 -4.77 2.53 -24.11
CA THR A 296 -5.14 1.55 -23.12
C THR A 296 -5.61 2.26 -21.86
N TYR A 297 -6.57 1.71 -21.13
CA TYR A 297 -7.00 2.21 -19.83
C TYR A 297 -7.40 1.05 -18.93
N PHE A 298 -7.37 1.30 -17.62
CA PHE A 298 -7.71 0.28 -16.63
C PHE A 298 -9.23 0.15 -16.47
N GLU A 299 -9.90 1.27 -16.15
CA GLU A 299 -11.35 1.34 -15.97
C GLU A 299 -11.86 2.77 -16.17
N ARG A 300 -13.18 2.96 -16.19
CA ARG A 300 -13.78 4.29 -16.16
C ARG A 300 -14.01 4.75 -14.72
N THR A 301 -13.78 6.04 -14.47
CA THR A 301 -14.14 6.68 -13.19
C THR A 301 -15.65 6.90 -13.12
N LYS A 302 -16.18 7.20 -11.92
CA LYS A 302 -17.60 7.59 -11.76
C LYS A 302 -18.00 8.81 -12.60
N ALA A 303 -17.06 9.71 -12.87
CA ALA A 303 -17.26 10.85 -13.74
C ALA A 303 -17.19 10.50 -15.24
N GLY A 304 -17.07 9.22 -15.60
CA GLY A 304 -16.98 8.73 -16.97
C GLY A 304 -15.60 8.84 -17.61
N SER A 305 -14.62 9.46 -16.94
CA SER A 305 -13.24 9.57 -17.44
C SER A 305 -12.48 8.24 -17.30
N TYR A 306 -11.21 8.20 -17.70
CA TYR A 306 -10.40 6.99 -17.78
C TYR A 306 -9.36 6.95 -16.66
N ARG A 307 -9.20 5.78 -15.98
CA ARG A 307 -8.12 5.52 -15.03
C ARG A 307 -6.89 4.99 -15.75
N HIS A 308 -5.74 5.59 -15.47
CA HIS A 308 -4.44 5.21 -16.04
C HIS A 308 -4.42 5.10 -17.58
N PRO A 309 -4.99 6.07 -18.33
CA PRO A 309 -4.93 6.03 -19.77
C PRO A 309 -3.48 6.15 -20.24
N LEU A 310 -3.12 5.35 -21.26
CA LEU A 310 -1.79 5.35 -21.86
C LEU A 310 -1.94 5.31 -23.37
N PHE A 311 -1.35 6.28 -24.07
CA PHE A 311 -1.34 6.33 -25.52
C PHE A 311 -0.60 5.11 -26.10
N LYS A 312 -1.21 4.44 -27.09
CA LYS A 312 -0.71 3.24 -27.74
C LYS A 312 -0.21 3.51 -29.15
N CYS A 313 -1.01 4.11 -30.00
CA CYS A 313 -0.66 4.46 -31.38
C CYS A 313 -1.73 5.38 -31.99
N ILE A 314 -1.36 6.08 -33.07
CA ILE A 314 -2.35 6.66 -33.98
C ILE A 314 -3.06 5.51 -34.68
N ARG A 315 -4.36 5.67 -34.93
CA ARG A 315 -5.12 4.69 -35.65
C ARG A 315 -5.01 4.93 -37.15
N ASP A 316 -4.32 4.03 -37.84
CA ASP A 316 -4.36 3.97 -39.30
C ASP A 316 -5.65 3.26 -39.72
N TYR A 317 -6.50 3.95 -40.45
CA TYR A 317 -7.61 3.36 -41.15
C TYR A 317 -7.10 2.86 -42.51
N GLU A 318 -6.96 1.55 -42.69
CA GLU A 318 -7.04 0.97 -44.02
C GLU A 318 -8.51 0.74 -44.40
#